data_d3892964ece5468762ae2aa1ff53be3e
#
_entry.id   d3892964ece5468762ae2aa1ff53be3e
#
_cell.length_a   1.000
_cell.length_b   1.000
_cell.length_c   1.000
_cell.angle_alpha   90.00
_cell.angle_beta   90.00
_cell.angle_gamma   90.00
#
_symmetry.space_group_name_H-M   'P 1'
#
loop_
_entity.id
_entity.type
_entity.pdbx_description
1 polymer ?
#
loop_
_entity_poly.entity_id
_entity_poly.type
_entity_poly.pdbx_seq_one_letter_code
_entity_poly.pdbx_strand_id
1 'polypeptide(L)'
;MHPSVTQGSAAVALLAVVALAGCGPSGGQGHGGPGGGMPPAEVTVLAVAAESLPVSYEYVGQTAGSREVEVRARVTGILLKRNFTEGTSVKKGQSLFSIDAAPFEAVVARAEADVAAAEARLDQAARNAARMKPLYADRAVSQKEFDDAASAEAIGVADAKAARARLLEARLNLGYTKVEAPLSGLASRANRSEGTLVSGPEVLLTTVVQIDPIWVQFGIPDNEQARLRKEVGAGRLTLPKNGNVEVTVQLADGTVFPQTGRLNFYDVRITPNTGTQEARAELPNPDGALRPGQFVRVILKGATRPNAIKVPQRAVLEGPQGKFVYVVNDKSQAEARPIEVGDWAGDAWIITSGLKPGERVILDGVMKLGPGAPVKVVDANAAQKPEAKPAAKPAAKAEAQPAKK
;
A
#
# COMPACT_ATOMS: atom_id res chain seq x y z
N MET A 1 -42.75 -31.83 -15.23
CA MET A 1 -43.83 -32.28 -14.36
C MET A 1 -44.34 -31.08 -13.60
N HIS A 2 -45.46 -30.52 -14.03
CA HIS A 2 -46.35 -29.59 -13.30
C HIS A 2 -47.19 -30.38 -12.31
N PRO A 3 -47.81 -29.76 -11.29
CA PRO A 3 -49.02 -28.92 -11.46
C PRO A 3 -48.94 -27.67 -10.56
N SER A 4 -49.42 -26.45 -10.92
CA SER A 4 -50.81 -25.89 -11.02
C SER A 4 -51.79 -26.21 -9.88
N VAL A 5 -52.40 -25.16 -9.30
CA VAL A 5 -53.81 -25.01 -8.83
C VAL A 5 -53.91 -23.71 -8.02
N THR A 6 -54.57 -22.71 -8.49
CA THR A 6 -55.93 -22.14 -8.50
C THR A 6 -56.24 -21.23 -7.31
N GLN A 7 -56.55 -19.96 -7.59
CA GLN A 7 -57.83 -19.21 -7.59
C GLN A 7 -58.70 -19.33 -6.36
N GLY A 8 -59.14 -18.15 -5.86
CA GLY A 8 -60.21 -17.97 -4.89
C GLY A 8 -60.59 -16.52 -4.69
N SER A 9 -61.47 -16.02 -5.55
CA SER A 9 -62.22 -14.74 -5.40
C SER A 9 -63.29 -14.87 -4.32
N ALA A 10 -63.59 -13.77 -3.60
CA ALA A 10 -64.95 -13.44 -3.23
C ALA A 10 -65.07 -12.00 -2.70
N ALA A 11 -65.90 -11.24 -3.41
CA ALA A 11 -66.45 -9.94 -3.02
C ALA A 11 -67.62 -10.13 -2.10
N VAL A 12 -67.89 -9.15 -1.20
CA VAL A 12 -69.26 -8.77 -0.77
C VAL A 12 -69.25 -7.30 -0.40
N ALA A 13 -70.19 -6.59 -1.02
CA ALA A 13 -70.63 -5.21 -0.77
C ALA A 13 -71.71 -5.20 0.33
N LEU A 14 -71.98 -4.09 0.96
CA LEU A 14 -73.29 -3.35 1.13
C LEU A 14 -73.19 -2.31 2.25
N LEU A 15 -73.33 -1.05 1.90
CA LEU A 15 -74.44 -0.09 2.20
C LEU A 15 -74.88 0.07 3.67
N ALA A 16 -74.76 1.31 4.19
CA ALA A 16 -75.93 2.03 4.77
C ALA A 16 -75.61 3.53 4.98
N VAL A 17 -76.50 4.33 4.40
CA VAL A 17 -76.68 5.78 4.48
C VAL A 17 -77.52 6.08 5.73
N VAL A 18 -77.16 7.11 6.52
CA VAL A 18 -78.15 7.94 7.26
C VAL A 18 -77.63 9.37 7.36
N ALA A 19 -78.41 10.27 6.75
CA ALA A 19 -78.35 11.72 6.93
C ALA A 19 -79.16 12.12 8.12
N LEU A 20 -78.74 13.16 8.83
CA LEU A 20 -79.71 14.11 9.47
C LEU A 20 -79.05 15.46 9.68
N ALA A 21 -79.76 16.43 9.23
CA ALA A 21 -79.47 17.84 9.26
C ALA A 21 -79.72 18.46 10.65
N GLY A 22 -79.02 19.54 10.96
CA GLY A 22 -79.23 20.39 12.08
C GLY A 22 -78.66 21.77 11.83
N CYS A 23 -79.52 22.71 11.36
CA CYS A 23 -79.26 24.15 11.24
C CYS A 23 -79.20 24.84 12.60
N GLY A 24 -78.30 25.81 12.76
CA GLY A 24 -78.39 26.86 13.72
C GLY A 24 -77.32 27.95 13.47
N PRO A 25 -77.75 29.19 13.13
CA PRO A 25 -76.74 30.25 12.96
C PRO A 25 -76.65 31.05 14.27
N SER A 26 -75.42 31.21 14.76
CA SER A 26 -75.14 32.29 15.71
C SER A 26 -73.86 33.02 15.27
N GLY A 27 -74.06 34.27 14.94
CA GLY A 27 -73.07 35.25 14.61
C GLY A 27 -72.13 35.51 15.78
N GLY A 28 -70.90 35.60 15.49
CA GLY A 28 -69.82 35.99 16.39
C GLY A 28 -68.83 36.83 15.62
N GLN A 29 -68.83 38.08 15.98
CA GLN A 29 -67.98 39.15 15.41
C GLN A 29 -66.55 38.82 15.25
N GLY A 30 -66.05 39.14 14.06
CA GLY A 30 -64.65 39.13 13.76
C GLY A 30 -63.87 40.11 14.62
N HIS A 31 -62.90 39.60 15.35
CA HIS A 31 -61.75 40.38 15.77
C HIS A 31 -60.64 40.05 14.81
N GLY A 32 -60.46 40.93 13.84
CA GLY A 32 -59.24 41.05 13.09
C GLY A 32 -58.08 41.44 14.03
N GLY A 33 -57.42 40.48 14.60
CA GLY A 33 -56.11 40.72 15.25
C GLY A 33 -55.09 41.02 14.18
N PRO A 34 -54.24 42.06 14.32
CA PRO A 34 -53.15 42.30 13.43
C PRO A 34 -52.20 41.09 13.52
N GLY A 35 -51.78 40.56 12.39
CA GLY A 35 -50.84 39.45 12.27
C GLY A 35 -49.64 39.63 13.18
N GLY A 36 -49.68 38.97 14.33
CA GLY A 36 -48.51 38.83 15.21
C GLY A 36 -47.47 37.96 14.53
N GLY A 37 -46.62 38.60 13.76
CA GLY A 37 -45.41 37.90 13.27
C GLY A 37 -44.69 37.34 14.47
N MET A 38 -44.44 36.02 14.49
CA MET A 38 -43.55 35.42 15.48
C MET A 38 -42.30 36.28 15.56
N PRO A 39 -41.81 36.60 16.77
CA PRO A 39 -40.57 37.35 16.90
C PRO A 39 -39.47 36.60 16.13
N PRO A 40 -38.56 37.34 15.43
CA PRO A 40 -37.52 36.72 14.64
C PRO A 40 -36.73 35.72 15.49
N ALA A 41 -36.62 34.46 15.03
CA ALA A 41 -35.87 33.44 15.74
C ALA A 41 -34.39 33.80 15.73
N GLU A 42 -33.77 33.82 16.90
CA GLU A 42 -32.34 34.00 16.99
C GLU A 42 -31.64 32.71 16.49
N VAL A 43 -30.77 32.87 15.50
CA VAL A 43 -30.05 31.77 14.83
C VAL A 43 -28.57 32.06 14.75
N THR A 44 -27.75 31.03 15.01
CA THR A 44 -26.33 31.12 14.77
C THR A 44 -26.02 30.73 13.33
N VAL A 45 -25.25 31.56 12.62
CA VAL A 45 -24.89 31.33 11.24
C VAL A 45 -23.39 31.11 11.04
N LEU A 46 -23.05 30.34 10.04
CA LEU A 46 -21.71 30.15 9.52
C LEU A 46 -21.67 30.64 8.08
N ALA A 47 -20.81 31.60 7.78
CA ALA A 47 -20.48 31.93 6.39
C ALA A 47 -19.61 30.83 5.82
N VAL A 48 -20.13 30.10 4.82
CA VAL A 48 -19.39 29.00 4.20
C VAL A 48 -18.32 29.55 3.26
N ALA A 49 -17.10 29.08 3.43
CA ALA A 49 -15.95 29.44 2.58
C ALA A 49 -15.54 28.21 1.75
N ALA A 50 -15.05 28.50 0.56
CA ALA A 50 -14.38 27.47 -0.25
C ALA A 50 -12.95 27.27 0.27
N GLU A 51 -12.63 26.07 0.70
CA GLU A 51 -11.32 25.70 1.21
C GLU A 51 -10.75 24.53 0.40
N SER A 52 -9.41 24.48 0.31
CA SER A 52 -8.74 23.30 -0.24
C SER A 52 -8.55 22.27 0.88
N LEU A 53 -9.26 21.16 0.80
CA LEU A 53 -9.22 20.12 1.82
C LEU A 53 -8.31 18.96 1.41
N PRO A 54 -7.40 18.50 2.28
CA PRO A 54 -6.66 17.27 2.04
C PRO A 54 -7.64 16.09 2.11
N VAL A 55 -7.46 15.14 1.20
CA VAL A 55 -8.22 13.88 1.14
C VAL A 55 -7.25 12.73 1.28
N SER A 56 -7.59 11.76 2.12
CA SER A 56 -6.87 10.51 2.25
C SER A 56 -7.79 9.34 1.87
N TYR A 57 -7.20 8.32 1.27
CA TYR A 57 -7.89 7.08 0.93
C TYR A 57 -7.28 5.93 1.72
N GLU A 58 -8.13 5.07 2.25
CA GLU A 58 -7.72 3.97 3.10
C GLU A 58 -8.02 2.64 2.44
N TYR A 59 -7.02 1.74 2.43
CA TYR A 59 -7.14 0.39 1.89
C TYR A 59 -6.56 -0.62 2.85
N VAL A 60 -7.04 -1.84 2.79
CA VAL A 60 -6.40 -2.96 3.47
C VAL A 60 -5.31 -3.49 2.55
N GLY A 61 -4.11 -3.62 3.10
CA GLY A 61 -2.95 -4.15 2.40
C GLY A 61 -2.25 -5.23 3.18
N GLN A 62 -1.32 -5.89 2.52
CA GLN A 62 -0.43 -6.88 3.11
C GLN A 62 1.01 -6.51 2.82
N THR A 63 1.87 -6.63 3.83
CA THR A 63 3.30 -6.42 3.68
C THR A 63 3.94 -7.60 2.96
N ALA A 64 4.95 -7.32 2.13
CA ALA A 64 5.74 -8.31 1.42
C ALA A 64 7.21 -7.90 1.42
N GLY A 65 8.10 -8.87 1.33
CA GLY A 65 9.51 -8.54 1.11
C GLY A 65 9.72 -7.84 -0.23
N SER A 66 10.63 -6.88 -0.29
CA SER A 66 10.98 -6.23 -1.56
C SER A 66 11.66 -7.18 -2.53
N ARG A 67 12.35 -8.17 -2.01
CA ARG A 67 12.95 -9.28 -2.75
C ARG A 67 12.87 -10.54 -1.92
N GLU A 68 12.47 -11.63 -2.55
CA GLU A 68 12.44 -12.95 -1.94
C GLU A 68 13.16 -13.91 -2.86
N VAL A 69 14.13 -14.63 -2.32
CA VAL A 69 14.95 -15.57 -3.10
C VAL A 69 15.02 -16.90 -2.38
N GLU A 70 14.62 -17.93 -3.07
CA GLU A 70 14.80 -19.31 -2.64
C GLU A 70 16.28 -19.73 -2.79
N VAL A 71 16.86 -20.22 -1.71
CA VAL A 71 18.21 -20.77 -1.69
C VAL A 71 18.10 -22.27 -1.86
N ARG A 72 18.55 -22.76 -3.02
CA ARG A 72 18.51 -24.18 -3.39
C ARG A 72 19.92 -24.76 -3.51
N ALA A 73 20.06 -26.05 -3.24
CA ALA A 73 21.31 -26.75 -3.48
C ALA A 73 21.60 -26.80 -4.98
N ARG A 74 22.84 -26.54 -5.39
CA ARG A 74 23.26 -26.61 -6.80
C ARG A 74 23.98 -27.92 -7.14
N VAL A 75 24.47 -28.62 -6.12
CA VAL A 75 25.15 -29.91 -6.23
C VAL A 75 24.52 -30.92 -5.30
N THR A 76 24.68 -32.18 -5.63
CA THR A 76 24.18 -33.30 -4.80
C THR A 76 25.26 -33.67 -3.78
N GLY A 77 24.91 -33.77 -2.50
CA GLY A 77 25.84 -34.16 -1.44
C GLY A 77 25.17 -34.15 -0.07
N ILE A 78 25.92 -34.55 0.95
CA ILE A 78 25.41 -34.52 2.35
C ILE A 78 25.54 -33.10 2.90
N LEU A 79 24.47 -32.59 3.50
CA LEU A 79 24.48 -31.31 4.21
C LEU A 79 25.23 -31.47 5.53
N LEU A 80 26.45 -30.94 5.61
CA LEU A 80 27.31 -31.12 6.80
C LEU A 80 26.92 -30.14 7.92
N LYS A 81 26.67 -28.86 7.57
CA LYS A 81 26.48 -27.80 8.57
C LYS A 81 25.60 -26.68 8.06
N ARG A 82 24.79 -26.15 8.99
CA ARG A 82 24.10 -24.86 8.84
C ARG A 82 24.92 -23.76 9.51
N ASN A 83 25.30 -22.74 8.77
CA ASN A 83 26.23 -21.68 9.20
C ASN A 83 25.52 -20.38 9.61
N PHE A 84 24.19 -20.37 9.75
CA PHE A 84 23.40 -19.21 10.14
C PHE A 84 22.38 -19.58 11.22
N THR A 85 21.88 -18.57 11.91
CA THR A 85 20.75 -18.71 12.85
C THR A 85 19.45 -18.39 12.11
N GLU A 86 18.48 -19.27 12.22
CA GLU A 86 17.17 -19.10 11.59
C GLU A 86 16.45 -17.86 12.13
N GLY A 87 15.74 -17.15 11.27
CA GLY A 87 15.04 -15.92 11.64
C GLY A 87 15.94 -14.69 11.87
N THR A 88 17.25 -14.80 11.58
CA THR A 88 18.18 -13.67 11.74
C THR A 88 18.58 -13.05 10.40
N SER A 89 19.11 -11.83 10.45
CA SER A 89 19.61 -11.13 9.28
C SER A 89 20.93 -11.75 8.81
N VAL A 90 21.04 -11.95 7.50
CA VAL A 90 22.25 -12.45 6.81
C VAL A 90 22.69 -11.43 5.76
N LYS A 91 24.00 -11.41 5.47
CA LYS A 91 24.59 -10.55 4.44
C LYS A 91 24.77 -11.32 3.14
N LYS A 92 24.65 -10.63 2.01
CA LYS A 92 25.00 -11.20 0.70
C LYS A 92 26.41 -11.82 0.73
N GLY A 93 26.57 -13.05 0.23
CA GLY A 93 27.82 -13.81 0.25
C GLY A 93 28.13 -14.50 1.59
N GLN A 94 27.31 -14.33 2.62
CA GLN A 94 27.45 -15.06 3.88
C GLN A 94 27.15 -16.55 3.63
N SER A 95 28.01 -17.45 4.14
CA SER A 95 27.76 -18.89 4.08
C SER A 95 26.53 -19.27 4.89
N LEU A 96 25.58 -19.92 4.24
CA LEU A 96 24.36 -20.42 4.89
C LEU A 96 24.46 -21.91 5.21
N PHE A 97 24.99 -22.71 4.27
CA PHE A 97 25.15 -24.14 4.45
C PHE A 97 26.47 -24.62 3.87
N SER A 98 26.98 -25.71 4.41
CA SER A 98 28.14 -26.44 3.89
C SER A 98 27.66 -27.83 3.49
N ILE A 99 27.89 -28.18 2.21
CA ILE A 99 27.72 -29.53 1.66
C ILE A 99 29.05 -30.21 1.67
N ASP A 100 29.12 -31.52 1.78
CA ASP A 100 30.33 -32.30 1.77
C ASP A 100 31.18 -31.98 0.52
N ALA A 101 32.34 -31.40 0.74
CA ALA A 101 33.24 -30.96 -0.32
C ALA A 101 34.23 -32.06 -0.74
N ALA A 102 34.47 -33.08 0.08
CA ALA A 102 35.54 -34.07 -0.16
C ALA A 102 35.44 -34.77 -1.54
N PRO A 103 34.27 -35.19 -2.03
CA PRO A 103 34.17 -35.78 -3.37
C PRO A 103 34.51 -34.77 -4.47
N PHE A 104 34.17 -33.51 -4.32
CA PHE A 104 34.43 -32.45 -5.30
C PHE A 104 35.92 -32.03 -5.29
N GLU A 105 36.55 -31.99 -4.13
CA GLU A 105 37.97 -31.75 -3.99
C GLU A 105 38.80 -32.83 -4.73
N ALA A 106 38.42 -34.10 -4.62
CA ALA A 106 39.03 -35.19 -5.35
C ALA A 106 38.89 -35.03 -6.88
N VAL A 107 37.74 -34.57 -7.36
CA VAL A 107 37.51 -34.29 -8.80
C VAL A 107 38.38 -33.12 -9.27
N VAL A 108 38.52 -32.05 -8.47
CA VAL A 108 39.39 -30.90 -8.78
C VAL A 108 40.84 -31.37 -8.86
N ALA A 109 41.34 -32.14 -7.88
CA ALA A 109 42.70 -32.64 -7.87
C ALA A 109 43.01 -33.50 -9.11
N ARG A 110 42.08 -34.35 -9.54
CA ARG A 110 42.18 -35.11 -10.78
C ARG A 110 42.25 -34.21 -12.01
N ALA A 111 41.34 -33.22 -12.10
CA ALA A 111 41.34 -32.30 -13.24
C ALA A 111 42.62 -31.43 -13.31
N GLU A 112 43.18 -31.06 -12.16
CA GLU A 112 44.49 -30.38 -12.09
C GLU A 112 45.65 -31.25 -12.66
N ALA A 113 45.67 -32.54 -12.33
CA ALA A 113 46.63 -33.47 -12.88
C ALA A 113 46.45 -33.65 -14.41
N ASP A 114 45.20 -33.70 -14.90
CA ASP A 114 44.88 -33.76 -16.33
C ASP A 114 45.39 -32.51 -17.09
N VAL A 115 45.25 -31.33 -16.50
CA VAL A 115 45.77 -30.06 -17.05
C VAL A 115 47.29 -30.12 -17.13
N ALA A 116 47.96 -30.51 -16.03
CA ALA A 116 49.40 -30.61 -15.99
C ALA A 116 49.94 -31.58 -17.05
N ALA A 117 49.28 -32.72 -17.25
CA ALA A 117 49.66 -33.68 -18.29
C ALA A 117 49.45 -33.13 -19.71
N ALA A 118 48.35 -32.42 -19.96
CA ALA A 118 48.09 -31.81 -21.26
C ALA A 118 49.03 -30.66 -21.57
N GLU A 119 49.38 -29.84 -20.59
CA GLU A 119 50.36 -28.77 -20.72
C GLU A 119 51.77 -29.28 -21.00
N ALA A 120 52.19 -30.39 -20.35
CA ALA A 120 53.49 -31.02 -20.63
C ALA A 120 53.59 -31.56 -22.07
N ARG A 121 52.48 -32.14 -22.58
CA ARG A 121 52.41 -32.60 -24.00
C ARG A 121 52.44 -31.42 -24.96
N LEU A 122 51.70 -30.36 -24.69
CA LEU A 122 51.72 -29.12 -25.48
C LEU A 122 53.14 -28.53 -25.52
N ASP A 123 53.80 -28.42 -24.38
CA ASP A 123 55.15 -27.87 -24.28
C ASP A 123 56.16 -28.71 -25.07
N GLN A 124 56.05 -30.05 -25.06
CA GLN A 124 56.86 -30.94 -25.91
C GLN A 124 56.58 -30.68 -27.41
N ALA A 125 55.32 -30.61 -27.83
CA ALA A 125 54.92 -30.36 -29.21
C ALA A 125 55.38 -28.96 -29.69
N ALA A 126 55.22 -27.94 -28.88
CA ALA A 126 55.66 -26.57 -29.15
C ALA A 126 57.21 -26.47 -29.34
N ARG A 127 57.96 -27.12 -28.44
CA ARG A 127 59.42 -27.19 -28.61
C ARG A 127 59.79 -27.91 -29.90
N ASN A 128 59.08 -28.96 -30.31
CA ASN A 128 59.32 -29.66 -31.56
C ASN A 128 59.03 -28.80 -32.78
N ALA A 129 57.84 -28.16 -32.81
CA ALA A 129 57.45 -27.26 -33.88
C ALA A 129 58.38 -26.05 -34.02
N ALA A 130 58.84 -25.45 -32.88
CA ALA A 130 59.81 -24.37 -32.85
C ALA A 130 61.17 -24.79 -33.44
N ARG A 131 61.56 -26.06 -33.25
CA ARG A 131 62.79 -26.62 -33.81
C ARG A 131 62.68 -26.90 -35.32
N MET A 132 61.51 -27.41 -35.77
CA MET A 132 61.26 -27.71 -37.17
C MET A 132 61.21 -26.46 -38.06
N LYS A 133 60.72 -25.34 -37.52
CA LYS A 133 60.56 -24.10 -38.25
C LYS A 133 61.83 -23.57 -38.93
N PRO A 134 62.97 -23.38 -38.26
CA PRO A 134 64.20 -22.98 -38.93
C PRO A 134 64.82 -24.09 -39.88
N LEU A 135 64.67 -25.37 -39.50
CA LEU A 135 65.11 -26.46 -40.34
C LEU A 135 64.36 -26.52 -41.68
N TYR A 136 63.10 -26.23 -41.67
CA TYR A 136 62.31 -26.13 -42.89
C TYR A 136 62.73 -24.93 -43.75
N ALA A 137 63.03 -23.79 -43.14
CA ALA A 137 63.54 -22.63 -43.86
C ALA A 137 64.88 -22.90 -44.53
N ASP A 138 65.71 -23.68 -43.88
CA ASP A 138 67.01 -24.12 -44.39
C ASP A 138 66.95 -25.35 -45.34
N ARG A 139 65.69 -25.82 -45.65
CA ARG A 139 65.39 -27.00 -46.48
C ARG A 139 66.03 -28.34 -45.94
N ALA A 140 66.29 -28.40 -44.66
CA ALA A 140 66.82 -29.56 -43.98
C ALA A 140 65.78 -30.64 -43.60
N VAL A 141 64.47 -30.27 -43.65
CA VAL A 141 63.33 -31.19 -43.42
C VAL A 141 62.27 -31.01 -44.49
N SER A 142 61.42 -32.04 -44.67
CA SER A 142 60.31 -31.99 -45.64
C SER A 142 59.15 -31.10 -45.13
N GLN A 143 58.34 -30.58 -46.05
CA GLN A 143 57.13 -29.85 -45.72
C GLN A 143 56.18 -30.68 -44.84
N LYS A 144 56.04 -31.95 -45.11
CA LYS A 144 55.23 -32.88 -44.34
C LYS A 144 55.61 -32.91 -42.86
N GLU A 145 57.00 -33.06 -42.60
CA GLU A 145 57.51 -33.09 -41.21
C GLU A 145 57.29 -31.79 -40.48
N PHE A 146 57.36 -30.63 -41.18
CA PHE A 146 57.04 -29.33 -40.63
C PHE A 146 55.49 -29.19 -40.32
N ASP A 147 54.61 -29.57 -41.27
CA ASP A 147 53.13 -29.51 -41.13
C ASP A 147 52.72 -30.50 -40.04
N ASP A 148 53.26 -31.68 -39.91
CA ASP A 148 52.99 -32.64 -38.86
C ASP A 148 53.35 -32.08 -37.47
N ALA A 149 54.51 -31.41 -37.34
CA ALA A 149 54.89 -30.76 -36.07
C ALA A 149 53.97 -29.57 -35.68
N ALA A 150 53.62 -28.75 -36.67
CA ALA A 150 52.68 -27.64 -36.44
C ALA A 150 51.28 -28.14 -36.07
N SER A 151 50.81 -29.22 -36.72
CA SER A 151 49.56 -29.86 -36.39
C SER A 151 49.52 -30.46 -35.00
N ALA A 152 50.65 -31.11 -34.59
CA ALA A 152 50.78 -31.63 -33.23
C ALA A 152 50.75 -30.54 -32.15
N GLU A 153 51.36 -29.38 -32.40
CA GLU A 153 51.27 -28.22 -31.54
C GLU A 153 49.84 -27.72 -31.45
N ALA A 154 49.14 -27.54 -32.57
CA ALA A 154 47.73 -27.09 -32.60
C ALA A 154 46.80 -28.06 -31.84
N ILE A 155 47.01 -29.38 -31.98
CA ILE A 155 46.26 -30.39 -31.20
C ILE A 155 46.59 -30.25 -29.72
N GLY A 156 47.87 -30.08 -29.34
CA GLY A 156 48.28 -29.87 -27.95
C GLY A 156 47.61 -28.63 -27.32
N VAL A 157 47.53 -27.54 -28.06
CA VAL A 157 46.81 -26.31 -27.63
C VAL A 157 45.34 -26.61 -27.36
N ALA A 158 44.68 -27.33 -28.25
CA ALA A 158 43.25 -27.68 -28.11
C ALA A 158 43.03 -28.62 -26.90
N ASP A 159 43.91 -29.62 -26.69
CA ASP A 159 43.83 -30.54 -25.56
C ASP A 159 44.02 -29.83 -24.22
N ALA A 160 45.03 -28.96 -24.12
CA ALA A 160 45.28 -28.16 -22.93
C ALA A 160 44.09 -27.23 -22.61
N LYS A 161 43.50 -26.61 -23.63
CA LYS A 161 42.30 -25.81 -23.49
C LYS A 161 41.09 -26.62 -22.99
N ALA A 162 40.89 -27.83 -23.51
CA ALA A 162 39.83 -28.74 -23.08
C ALA A 162 40.03 -29.20 -21.61
N ALA A 163 41.26 -29.53 -21.21
CA ALA A 163 41.58 -29.89 -19.84
C ALA A 163 41.33 -28.74 -18.86
N ARG A 164 41.74 -27.51 -19.21
CA ARG A 164 41.45 -26.31 -18.40
C ARG A 164 39.96 -26.05 -18.25
N ALA A 165 39.14 -26.27 -19.29
CA ALA A 165 37.68 -26.13 -19.20
C ALA A 165 37.10 -27.14 -18.21
N ARG A 166 37.55 -28.41 -18.19
CA ARG A 166 37.10 -29.41 -17.21
C ARG A 166 37.49 -29.02 -15.77
N LEU A 167 38.72 -28.49 -15.59
CA LEU A 167 39.16 -28.00 -14.30
C LEU A 167 38.28 -26.85 -13.81
N LEU A 168 37.91 -25.91 -14.69
CA LEU A 168 37.01 -24.82 -14.33
C LEU A 168 35.66 -25.35 -13.88
N GLU A 169 35.09 -26.32 -14.60
CA GLU A 169 33.83 -26.98 -14.23
C GLU A 169 33.90 -27.64 -12.84
N ALA A 170 35.01 -28.41 -12.60
CA ALA A 170 35.23 -29.04 -11.30
C ALA A 170 35.32 -28.02 -10.15
N ARG A 171 36.02 -26.91 -10.36
CA ARG A 171 36.13 -25.83 -9.38
C ARG A 171 34.79 -25.10 -9.13
N LEU A 172 33.99 -24.90 -10.15
CA LEU A 172 32.63 -24.35 -9.99
C LEU A 172 31.75 -25.26 -9.14
N ASN A 173 31.76 -26.56 -9.40
CA ASN A 173 31.04 -27.56 -8.63
C ASN A 173 31.50 -27.63 -7.17
N LEU A 174 32.78 -27.54 -6.93
CA LEU A 174 33.36 -27.41 -5.57
C LEU A 174 32.90 -26.11 -4.92
N GLY A 175 32.87 -24.99 -5.63
CA GLY A 175 32.36 -23.72 -5.12
C GLY A 175 30.91 -23.81 -4.68
N TYR A 176 30.09 -24.60 -5.37
CA TYR A 176 28.68 -24.78 -5.04
C TYR A 176 28.41 -25.61 -3.77
N THR A 177 29.43 -26.26 -3.21
CA THR A 177 29.35 -26.94 -1.90
C THR A 177 29.19 -25.93 -0.75
N LYS A 178 29.64 -24.68 -0.93
CA LYS A 178 29.40 -23.56 -0.03
C LYS A 178 28.18 -22.81 -0.53
N VAL A 179 27.06 -23.04 0.16
CA VAL A 179 25.80 -22.36 -0.18
C VAL A 179 25.78 -20.99 0.48
N GLU A 180 25.80 -19.95 -0.32
CA GLU A 180 25.86 -18.56 0.15
C GLU A 180 24.54 -17.82 -0.05
N ALA A 181 24.31 -16.76 0.77
CA ALA A 181 23.15 -15.88 0.64
C ALA A 181 23.24 -15.04 -0.65
N PRO A 182 22.25 -15.10 -1.54
CA PRO A 182 22.27 -14.35 -2.80
C PRO A 182 22.02 -12.85 -2.61
N LEU A 183 21.38 -12.47 -1.50
CA LEU A 183 21.10 -11.09 -1.10
C LEU A 183 21.20 -10.93 0.42
N SER A 184 21.31 -9.68 0.88
CA SER A 184 21.19 -9.36 2.30
C SER A 184 19.72 -9.27 2.70
N GLY A 185 19.34 -9.90 3.80
CA GLY A 185 17.95 -9.95 4.25
C GLY A 185 17.76 -10.90 5.43
N LEU A 186 16.52 -11.21 5.73
CA LEU A 186 16.14 -12.13 6.79
C LEU A 186 16.13 -13.56 6.26
N ALA A 187 16.90 -14.47 6.87
CA ALA A 187 16.90 -15.86 6.50
C ALA A 187 15.75 -16.60 7.24
N SER A 188 14.93 -17.31 6.49
CA SER A 188 13.87 -18.16 7.03
C SER A 188 14.45 -19.42 7.69
N ARG A 189 13.58 -20.32 8.16
CA ARG A 189 13.98 -21.62 8.68
C ARG A 189 14.68 -22.47 7.62
N ALA A 190 15.54 -23.36 8.06
CA ALA A 190 16.11 -24.39 7.20
C ALA A 190 15.05 -25.49 6.93
N ASN A 191 14.91 -25.87 5.67
CA ASN A 191 13.97 -26.92 5.26
C ASN A 191 14.62 -28.32 5.29
N ARG A 192 15.94 -28.39 5.50
CA ARG A 192 16.70 -29.64 5.61
C ARG A 192 17.64 -29.59 6.80
N SER A 193 17.74 -30.70 7.48
CA SER A 193 18.64 -30.85 8.64
C SER A 193 20.03 -31.30 8.22
N GLU A 194 21.01 -31.03 9.07
CA GLU A 194 22.37 -31.56 8.92
C GLU A 194 22.34 -33.10 8.85
N GLY A 195 23.21 -33.68 8.07
CA GLY A 195 23.23 -35.12 7.77
C GLY A 195 22.31 -35.57 6.63
N THR A 196 21.41 -34.70 6.13
CA THR A 196 20.51 -35.04 5.03
C THR A 196 21.22 -35.00 3.69
N LEU A 197 20.98 -36.01 2.85
CA LEU A 197 21.38 -35.98 1.45
C LEU A 197 20.49 -34.97 0.69
N VAL A 198 21.10 -33.93 0.12
CA VAL A 198 20.43 -32.98 -0.77
C VAL A 198 20.79 -33.33 -2.21
N SER A 199 19.80 -33.36 -3.09
CA SER A 199 19.96 -33.76 -4.49
C SER A 199 19.62 -32.61 -5.43
N GLY A 200 20.66 -31.96 -5.97
CA GLY A 200 20.59 -31.03 -7.09
C GLY A 200 19.68 -29.81 -6.88
N PRO A 201 19.30 -29.14 -7.98
CA PRO A 201 18.67 -27.81 -7.93
C PRO A 201 17.21 -27.81 -7.42
N GLU A 202 16.61 -28.97 -7.19
CA GLU A 202 15.21 -29.06 -6.77
C GLU A 202 15.02 -28.89 -5.25
N VAL A 203 16.07 -29.11 -4.45
CA VAL A 203 15.96 -29.10 -3.00
C VAL A 203 16.07 -27.67 -2.46
N LEU A 204 14.95 -27.16 -1.95
CA LEU A 204 14.89 -25.90 -1.21
C LEU A 204 15.54 -26.07 0.16
N LEU A 205 16.56 -25.27 0.45
CA LEU A 205 17.29 -25.25 1.71
C LEU A 205 16.72 -24.19 2.66
N THR A 206 16.54 -22.97 2.20
CA THR A 206 15.93 -21.86 2.94
C THR A 206 15.46 -20.77 1.97
N THR A 207 14.78 -19.76 2.49
CA THR A 207 14.42 -18.56 1.74
C THR A 207 15.07 -17.35 2.41
N VAL A 208 15.61 -16.43 1.64
CA VAL A 208 16.12 -15.16 2.14
C VAL A 208 15.25 -14.04 1.61
N VAL A 209 14.70 -13.22 2.53
CA VAL A 209 13.75 -12.15 2.22
C VAL A 209 14.36 -10.81 2.58
N GLN A 210 14.43 -9.91 1.62
CA GLN A 210 14.81 -8.53 1.87
C GLN A 210 13.60 -7.77 2.44
N ILE A 211 13.76 -7.26 3.68
CA ILE A 211 12.70 -6.58 4.41
C ILE A 211 12.92 -5.06 4.54
N ASP A 212 14.04 -4.57 4.06
CA ASP A 212 14.34 -3.15 3.95
C ASP A 212 14.91 -2.86 2.54
N PRO A 213 14.20 -2.05 1.73
CA PRO A 213 12.83 -1.57 1.96
C PRO A 213 11.82 -2.72 1.98
N ILE A 214 10.65 -2.49 2.62
CA ILE A 214 9.53 -3.41 2.60
C ILE A 214 8.44 -2.93 1.63
N TRP A 215 7.75 -3.84 0.99
CA TRP A 215 6.61 -3.53 0.15
C TRP A 215 5.30 -3.72 0.90
N VAL A 216 4.31 -2.92 0.53
CA VAL A 216 2.93 -3.10 0.94
C VAL A 216 2.07 -3.18 -0.31
N GLN A 217 1.41 -4.31 -0.49
CA GLN A 217 0.52 -4.59 -1.61
C GLN A 217 -0.93 -4.40 -1.16
N PHE A 218 -1.74 -3.73 -1.96
CA PHE A 218 -3.14 -3.49 -1.68
C PHE A 218 -3.95 -3.36 -2.96
N GLY A 219 -5.24 -3.65 -2.88
CA GLY A 219 -6.15 -3.57 -4.01
C GLY A 219 -6.99 -2.31 -3.96
N ILE A 220 -7.07 -1.59 -5.07
CA ILE A 220 -7.97 -0.44 -5.26
C ILE A 220 -9.16 -0.91 -6.11
N PRO A 221 -10.43 -0.82 -5.61
CA PRO A 221 -11.60 -1.23 -6.35
C PRO A 221 -11.79 -0.41 -7.64
N ASP A 222 -12.18 -1.09 -8.75
CA ASP A 222 -12.34 -0.42 -10.06
C ASP A 222 -13.44 0.65 -10.04
N ASN A 223 -14.54 0.40 -9.33
CA ASN A 223 -15.60 1.38 -9.16
C ASN A 223 -15.12 2.66 -8.46
N GLU A 224 -14.24 2.53 -7.48
CA GLU A 224 -13.63 3.69 -6.80
C GLU A 224 -12.70 4.46 -7.74
N GLN A 225 -11.88 3.75 -8.51
CA GLN A 225 -11.04 4.39 -9.51
C GLN A 225 -11.85 5.13 -10.58
N ALA A 226 -12.96 4.55 -11.03
CA ALA A 226 -13.86 5.21 -11.97
C ALA A 226 -14.43 6.50 -11.36
N ARG A 227 -14.83 6.47 -10.07
CA ARG A 227 -15.26 7.64 -9.32
C ARG A 227 -14.17 8.71 -9.23
N LEU A 228 -12.96 8.31 -8.84
CA LEU A 228 -11.81 9.22 -8.74
C LEU A 228 -11.49 9.89 -10.09
N ARG A 229 -11.46 9.12 -11.16
CA ARG A 229 -11.24 9.66 -12.53
C ARG A 229 -12.31 10.69 -12.90
N LYS A 230 -13.58 10.43 -12.57
CA LYS A 230 -14.69 11.38 -12.79
C LYS A 230 -14.52 12.65 -11.98
N GLU A 231 -14.13 12.54 -10.69
CA GLU A 231 -13.91 13.71 -9.82
C GLU A 231 -12.72 14.56 -10.28
N VAL A 232 -11.62 13.90 -10.70
CA VAL A 232 -10.45 14.60 -11.28
C VAL A 232 -10.81 15.27 -12.60
N GLY A 233 -11.52 14.60 -13.49
CA GLY A 233 -11.96 15.17 -14.77
C GLY A 233 -12.93 16.35 -14.59
N ALA A 234 -13.69 16.37 -13.51
CA ALA A 234 -14.57 17.49 -13.16
C ALA A 234 -13.88 18.61 -12.35
N GLY A 235 -12.58 18.50 -12.07
CA GLY A 235 -11.82 19.47 -11.28
C GLY A 235 -12.18 19.52 -9.79
N ARG A 236 -12.95 18.53 -9.29
CA ARG A 236 -13.33 18.42 -7.87
C ARG A 236 -12.28 17.72 -7.01
N LEU A 237 -11.34 17.04 -7.62
CA LEU A 237 -10.22 16.36 -6.96
C LEU A 237 -8.93 16.67 -7.72
N THR A 238 -7.89 17.04 -7.01
CA THR A 238 -6.54 17.20 -7.55
C THR A 238 -5.64 16.14 -6.94
N LEU A 239 -5.03 15.33 -7.78
CA LEU A 239 -4.05 14.33 -7.37
C LEU A 239 -2.65 14.96 -7.27
N PRO A 240 -1.73 14.39 -6.49
CA PRO A 240 -0.35 14.85 -6.41
C PRO A 240 0.30 14.85 -7.80
N LYS A 241 1.05 15.92 -8.11
CA LYS A 241 1.82 16.00 -9.36
C LYS A 241 2.86 14.88 -9.39
N ASN A 242 3.08 14.33 -10.59
CA ASN A 242 4.08 13.26 -10.86
C ASN A 242 3.82 11.92 -10.15
N GLY A 243 2.58 11.61 -9.74
CA GLY A 243 2.26 10.33 -9.09
C GLY A 243 2.92 10.14 -7.72
N ASN A 244 3.47 11.21 -7.11
CA ASN A 244 4.13 11.14 -5.81
C ASN A 244 3.09 11.08 -4.67
N VAL A 245 2.41 9.95 -4.57
CA VAL A 245 1.45 9.67 -3.52
C VAL A 245 2.21 9.21 -2.28
N GLU A 246 2.09 9.98 -1.20
CA GLU A 246 2.64 9.59 0.09
C GLU A 246 1.78 8.47 0.70
N VAL A 247 2.46 7.46 1.22
CA VAL A 247 1.82 6.30 1.82
C VAL A 247 2.22 6.19 3.29
N THR A 248 1.22 6.20 4.16
CA THR A 248 1.37 5.92 5.58
C THR A 248 0.71 4.58 5.89
N VAL A 249 1.31 3.81 6.77
CA VAL A 249 0.81 2.50 7.18
C VAL A 249 0.39 2.54 8.62
N GLN A 250 -0.79 1.99 8.92
CA GLN A 250 -1.28 1.75 10.27
C GLN A 250 -1.36 0.25 10.53
N LEU A 251 -0.79 -0.19 11.64
CA LEU A 251 -0.80 -1.58 12.07
C LEU A 251 -2.18 -1.99 12.61
N ALA A 252 -2.36 -3.28 12.83
CA ALA A 252 -3.63 -3.85 13.32
C ALA A 252 -4.02 -3.35 14.73
N ASP A 253 -3.05 -2.93 15.54
CA ASP A 253 -3.28 -2.34 16.87
C ASP A 253 -3.65 -0.85 16.83
N GLY A 254 -3.74 -0.26 15.64
CA GLY A 254 -4.00 1.17 15.44
C GLY A 254 -2.77 2.06 15.46
N THR A 255 -1.58 1.51 15.75
CA THR A 255 -0.33 2.27 15.74
C THR A 255 0.05 2.69 14.32
N VAL A 256 0.36 3.96 14.13
CA VAL A 256 0.85 4.46 12.84
C VAL A 256 2.35 4.17 12.73
N PHE A 257 2.75 3.51 11.65
CA PHE A 257 4.17 3.26 11.38
C PHE A 257 4.90 4.59 11.12
N PRO A 258 6.04 4.84 11.77
CA PRO A 258 6.68 6.16 11.75
C PRO A 258 7.28 6.56 10.40
N GLN A 259 7.64 5.57 9.57
CA GLN A 259 8.21 5.83 8.25
C GLN A 259 7.11 5.99 7.21
N THR A 260 7.24 7.01 6.36
CA THR A 260 6.36 7.18 5.20
C THR A 260 6.99 6.55 3.97
N GLY A 261 6.15 5.94 3.17
CA GLY A 261 6.53 5.34 1.90
C GLY A 261 5.99 6.11 0.71
N ARG A 262 6.24 5.54 -0.46
CA ARG A 262 5.76 6.05 -1.73
C ARG A 262 5.12 4.94 -2.54
N LEU A 263 4.07 5.29 -3.23
CA LEU A 263 3.49 4.42 -4.22
C LEU A 263 4.47 4.29 -5.40
N ASN A 264 4.87 3.06 -5.73
CA ASN A 264 5.86 2.80 -6.77
C ASN A 264 5.35 1.94 -7.91
N PHE A 265 4.15 1.35 -7.79
CA PHE A 265 3.60 0.48 -8.81
C PHE A 265 2.07 0.45 -8.78
N TYR A 266 1.48 0.42 -9.98
CA TYR A 266 0.07 0.05 -10.24
C TYR A 266 0.06 -1.02 -11.32
N ASP A 267 -0.64 -2.12 -11.09
CA ASP A 267 -0.85 -3.10 -12.15
C ASP A 267 -1.78 -2.52 -13.23
N VAL A 268 -1.53 -2.88 -14.47
CA VAL A 268 -2.42 -2.51 -15.60
C VAL A 268 -3.68 -3.37 -15.66
N ARG A 269 -3.71 -4.49 -14.94
CA ARG A 269 -4.80 -5.46 -14.94
C ARG A 269 -5.68 -5.31 -13.70
N ILE A 270 -6.96 -5.55 -13.90
CA ILE A 270 -7.91 -5.72 -12.81
C ILE A 270 -7.98 -7.22 -12.51
N THR A 271 -7.83 -7.59 -11.25
CA THR A 271 -7.96 -8.97 -10.78
C THR A 271 -9.43 -9.41 -10.87
N PRO A 272 -9.79 -10.40 -11.70
CA PRO A 272 -11.20 -10.72 -11.98
C PRO A 272 -11.99 -11.16 -10.72
N ASN A 273 -11.34 -11.85 -9.79
CA ASN A 273 -12.01 -12.42 -8.61
C ASN A 273 -12.37 -11.35 -7.57
N THR A 274 -11.66 -10.24 -7.52
CA THR A 274 -11.84 -9.19 -6.51
C THR A 274 -12.35 -7.87 -7.11
N GLY A 275 -12.26 -7.70 -8.43
CA GLY A 275 -12.60 -6.45 -9.11
C GLY A 275 -11.67 -5.30 -8.69
N THR A 276 -10.44 -5.61 -8.25
CA THR A 276 -9.48 -4.62 -7.77
C THR A 276 -8.26 -4.56 -8.68
N GLN A 277 -7.67 -3.39 -8.79
CA GLN A 277 -6.35 -3.17 -9.38
C GLN A 277 -5.31 -3.20 -8.26
N GLU A 278 -4.28 -4.01 -8.43
CA GLU A 278 -3.20 -4.09 -7.46
C GLU A 278 -2.33 -2.84 -7.51
N ALA A 279 -2.02 -2.33 -6.34
CA ALA A 279 -1.09 -1.24 -6.13
C ALA A 279 -0.05 -1.65 -5.09
N ARG A 280 1.14 -1.07 -5.20
CA ARG A 280 2.25 -1.36 -4.31
C ARG A 280 2.92 -0.07 -3.85
N ALA A 281 3.13 0.01 -2.56
CA ALA A 281 3.95 1.03 -1.93
C ALA A 281 5.26 0.44 -1.42
N GLU A 282 6.29 1.26 -1.37
CA GLU A 282 7.60 0.93 -0.83
C GLU A 282 7.89 1.82 0.38
N LEU A 283 8.24 1.19 1.50
CA LEU A 283 8.53 1.88 2.76
C LEU A 283 9.91 1.49 3.28
N PRO A 284 10.68 2.44 3.84
CA PRO A 284 11.87 2.12 4.62
C PRO A 284 11.48 1.31 5.87
N ASN A 285 12.27 0.29 6.19
CA ASN A 285 12.02 -0.58 7.35
C ASN A 285 13.35 -1.00 8.02
N PRO A 286 14.19 -0.02 8.41
CA PRO A 286 15.54 -0.30 8.90
C PRO A 286 15.57 -1.18 10.15
N ASP A 287 14.61 -1.00 11.04
CA ASP A 287 14.50 -1.75 12.30
C ASP A 287 13.80 -3.11 12.12
N GLY A 288 13.31 -3.42 10.93
CA GLY A 288 12.57 -4.64 10.65
C GLY A 288 11.27 -4.79 11.45
N ALA A 289 10.66 -3.68 11.85
CA ALA A 289 9.42 -3.66 12.63
C ALA A 289 8.24 -4.22 11.82
N LEU A 290 8.20 -3.94 10.53
CA LEU A 290 7.26 -4.58 9.62
C LEU A 290 7.84 -5.92 9.15
N ARG A 291 7.02 -6.97 9.25
CA ARG A 291 7.36 -8.31 8.77
C ARG A 291 6.52 -8.66 7.53
N PRO A 292 7.06 -9.40 6.56
CA PRO A 292 6.28 -9.90 5.42
C PRO A 292 5.07 -10.71 5.89
N GLY A 293 3.93 -10.55 5.20
CA GLY A 293 2.69 -11.27 5.49
C GLY A 293 1.76 -10.58 6.50
N GLN A 294 2.13 -9.44 7.10
CA GLN A 294 1.27 -8.70 8.02
C GLN A 294 0.17 -7.95 7.25
N PHE A 295 -1.05 -8.00 7.77
CA PHE A 295 -2.13 -7.12 7.31
C PHE A 295 -1.99 -5.75 7.95
N VAL A 296 -2.13 -4.74 7.13
CA VAL A 296 -1.98 -3.34 7.53
C VAL A 296 -3.04 -2.48 6.83
N ARG A 297 -3.35 -1.34 7.44
CA ARG A 297 -4.16 -0.31 6.80
C ARG A 297 -3.23 0.67 6.08
N VAL A 298 -3.43 0.82 4.80
CA VAL A 298 -2.67 1.72 3.91
C VAL A 298 -3.44 3.01 3.76
N ILE A 299 -2.81 4.13 4.07
CA ILE A 299 -3.39 5.46 3.96
C ILE A 299 -2.63 6.24 2.89
N LEU A 300 -3.31 6.49 1.77
CA LEU A 300 -2.80 7.30 0.67
C LEU A 300 -3.09 8.76 0.94
N LYS A 301 -2.06 9.61 0.92
CA LYS A 301 -2.16 11.04 1.18
C LYS A 301 -1.68 11.86 -0.03
N GLY A 302 -2.04 13.15 -0.02
CA GLY A 302 -1.57 14.11 -1.03
C GLY A 302 -2.63 14.49 -2.06
N ALA A 303 -3.78 13.83 -2.10
CA ALA A 303 -4.92 14.31 -2.86
C ALA A 303 -5.55 15.52 -2.15
N THR A 304 -6.06 16.48 -2.92
CA THR A 304 -6.74 17.66 -2.39
C THR A 304 -8.03 17.91 -3.14
N ARG A 305 -9.05 18.33 -2.40
CA ARG A 305 -10.34 18.75 -2.96
C ARG A 305 -10.38 20.27 -2.95
N PRO A 306 -10.11 20.93 -4.10
CA PRO A 306 -10.16 22.38 -4.19
C PRO A 306 -11.60 22.87 -4.07
N ASN A 307 -11.78 24.08 -3.55
CA ASN A 307 -13.09 24.73 -3.44
C ASN A 307 -14.17 23.91 -2.70
N ALA A 308 -13.76 23.07 -1.75
CA ALA A 308 -14.70 22.31 -0.94
C ALA A 308 -15.37 23.20 0.10
N ILE A 309 -16.68 23.05 0.25
CA ILE A 309 -17.46 23.71 1.29
C ILE A 309 -17.72 22.72 2.41
N LYS A 310 -17.30 23.07 3.64
CA LYS A 310 -17.56 22.28 4.84
C LYS A 310 -18.78 22.84 5.58
N VAL A 311 -19.69 21.96 5.97
CA VAL A 311 -20.83 22.31 6.84
C VAL A 311 -20.87 21.35 8.01
N PRO A 312 -20.82 21.83 9.26
CA PRO A 312 -20.94 20.98 10.45
C PRO A 312 -22.18 20.08 10.40
N GLN A 313 -22.03 18.83 10.88
CA GLN A 313 -23.13 17.85 10.83
C GLN A 313 -24.45 18.36 11.39
N ARG A 314 -24.39 19.12 12.48
CA ARG A 314 -25.58 19.68 13.17
C ARG A 314 -26.40 20.63 12.31
N ALA A 315 -25.84 21.22 11.27
CA ALA A 315 -26.56 22.13 10.35
C ALA A 315 -27.19 21.38 9.17
N VAL A 316 -26.85 20.13 8.94
CA VAL A 316 -27.40 19.30 7.86
C VAL A 316 -28.64 18.54 8.40
N LEU A 317 -29.79 18.83 7.84
CA LEU A 317 -31.07 18.23 8.20
C LEU A 317 -31.45 17.18 7.15
N GLU A 318 -32.30 16.25 7.57
CA GLU A 318 -32.86 15.22 6.69
C GLU A 318 -34.35 15.42 6.54
N GLY A 319 -34.82 15.45 5.30
CA GLY A 319 -36.23 15.66 4.96
C GLY A 319 -36.72 14.66 3.91
N PRO A 320 -38.00 14.72 3.52
CA PRO A 320 -38.60 13.79 2.55
C PRO A 320 -37.93 13.77 1.18
N GLN A 321 -37.24 14.86 0.81
CA GLN A 321 -36.55 15.01 -0.47
C GLN A 321 -35.04 14.83 -0.37
N GLY A 322 -34.54 14.36 0.79
CA GLY A 322 -33.10 14.17 1.04
C GLY A 322 -32.55 15.19 2.05
N LYS A 323 -31.23 15.37 1.99
CA LYS A 323 -30.53 16.28 2.93
C LYS A 323 -30.65 17.72 2.47
N PHE A 324 -30.83 18.62 3.45
CA PHE A 324 -30.93 20.05 3.21
C PHE A 324 -30.32 20.85 4.35
N VAL A 325 -30.07 22.14 4.10
CA VAL A 325 -29.63 23.11 5.10
C VAL A 325 -30.55 24.34 5.03
N TYR A 326 -30.63 25.11 6.12
CA TYR A 326 -31.20 26.43 6.07
C TYR A 326 -30.12 27.47 5.77
N VAL A 327 -30.42 28.32 4.78
CA VAL A 327 -29.57 29.45 4.40
C VAL A 327 -30.32 30.74 4.69
N VAL A 328 -29.62 31.77 5.17
CA VAL A 328 -30.20 33.09 5.36
C VAL A 328 -30.18 33.86 4.04
N ASN A 329 -31.33 34.22 3.50
CA ASN A 329 -31.42 35.00 2.27
C ASN A 329 -31.23 36.53 2.55
N ASP A 330 -31.21 37.35 1.49
CA ASP A 330 -30.99 38.79 1.57
C ASP A 330 -32.10 39.53 2.34
N LYS A 331 -33.28 38.90 2.52
CA LYS A 331 -34.42 39.42 3.28
C LYS A 331 -34.39 38.98 4.74
N SER A 332 -33.28 38.42 5.25
CA SER A 332 -33.15 37.88 6.60
C SER A 332 -34.19 36.81 6.93
N GLN A 333 -34.48 35.94 5.97
CA GLN A 333 -35.41 34.82 6.11
C GLN A 333 -34.68 33.50 5.93
N ALA A 334 -35.14 32.45 6.62
CA ALA A 334 -34.63 31.10 6.48
C ALA A 334 -35.18 30.43 5.22
N GLU A 335 -34.29 30.06 4.30
CA GLU A 335 -34.59 29.30 3.07
C GLU A 335 -34.05 27.89 3.18
N ALA A 336 -34.92 26.88 3.03
CA ALA A 336 -34.52 25.50 2.98
C ALA A 336 -33.87 25.20 1.60
N ARG A 337 -32.59 24.85 1.60
CA ARG A 337 -31.79 24.57 0.40
C ARG A 337 -31.41 23.10 0.35
N PRO A 338 -31.89 22.32 -0.64
CA PRO A 338 -31.46 20.95 -0.82
C PRO A 338 -29.98 20.93 -1.17
N ILE A 339 -29.23 19.96 -0.58
CA ILE A 339 -27.80 19.80 -0.76
C ILE A 339 -27.48 18.35 -1.05
N GLU A 340 -26.41 18.14 -1.81
CA GLU A 340 -25.75 16.85 -1.91
C GLU A 340 -24.51 16.84 -1.01
N VAL A 341 -24.42 15.83 -0.16
CA VAL A 341 -23.27 15.64 0.72
C VAL A 341 -22.35 14.59 0.15
N GLY A 342 -21.06 14.81 0.31
CA GLY A 342 -19.98 13.87 -0.03
C GLY A 342 -19.41 13.20 1.22
N ASP A 343 -18.09 13.06 1.23
CA ASP A 343 -17.37 12.42 2.31
C ASP A 343 -17.33 13.28 3.59
N TRP A 344 -16.97 12.66 4.71
CA TRP A 344 -16.77 13.34 5.98
C TRP A 344 -15.41 14.03 6.04
N ALA A 345 -15.37 15.20 6.67
CA ALA A 345 -14.13 15.91 7.00
C ALA A 345 -14.17 16.28 8.49
N GLY A 346 -13.71 15.37 9.34
CA GLY A 346 -13.81 15.51 10.80
C GLY A 346 -15.27 15.42 11.27
N ASP A 347 -15.80 16.52 11.85
CA ASP A 347 -17.16 16.67 12.35
C ASP A 347 -18.11 17.35 11.33
N ALA A 348 -17.65 17.56 10.09
CA ALA A 348 -18.36 18.27 9.05
C ALA A 348 -18.59 17.41 7.80
N TRP A 349 -19.68 17.70 7.08
CA TRP A 349 -19.93 17.19 5.74
C TRP A 349 -19.25 18.07 4.69
N ILE A 350 -18.64 17.44 3.68
CA ILE A 350 -18.23 18.12 2.46
C ILE A 350 -19.46 18.23 1.57
N ILE A 351 -19.83 19.43 1.16
CA ILE A 351 -20.96 19.65 0.27
C ILE A 351 -20.47 19.58 -1.18
N THR A 352 -21.10 18.70 -1.96
CA THR A 352 -20.76 18.50 -3.38
C THR A 352 -21.61 19.36 -4.31
N SER A 353 -22.83 19.70 -3.91
CA SER A 353 -23.70 20.62 -4.65
C SER A 353 -24.76 21.27 -3.73
N GLY A 354 -25.33 22.38 -4.16
CA GLY A 354 -26.41 23.07 -3.47
C GLY A 354 -26.02 24.32 -2.69
N LEU A 355 -24.74 24.56 -2.41
CA LEU A 355 -24.25 25.78 -1.73
C LEU A 355 -23.18 26.51 -2.57
N LYS A 356 -23.14 27.83 -2.38
CA LYS A 356 -22.10 28.72 -2.97
C LYS A 356 -21.23 29.31 -1.86
N PRO A 357 -19.95 29.58 -2.14
CA PRO A 357 -19.10 30.31 -1.21
C PRO A 357 -19.70 31.68 -0.84
N GLY A 358 -19.63 32.04 0.44
CA GLY A 358 -20.17 33.28 0.98
C GLY A 358 -21.61 33.19 1.48
N GLU A 359 -22.33 32.10 1.20
CA GLU A 359 -23.69 31.91 1.77
C GLU A 359 -23.63 31.69 3.28
N ARG A 360 -24.67 32.15 4.00
CA ARG A 360 -24.78 32.02 5.46
C ARG A 360 -25.69 30.85 5.82
N VAL A 361 -25.07 29.74 6.27
CA VAL A 361 -25.77 28.52 6.70
C VAL A 361 -26.10 28.63 8.17
N ILE A 362 -27.35 28.28 8.57
CA ILE A 362 -27.79 28.27 9.95
C ILE A 362 -27.26 27.00 10.62
N LEU A 363 -26.52 27.19 11.72
CA LEU A 363 -25.96 26.09 12.53
C LEU A 363 -26.88 25.66 13.66
N ASP A 364 -27.45 26.65 14.40
CA ASP A 364 -28.28 26.42 15.58
C ASP A 364 -29.53 27.22 15.51
N GLY A 365 -30.61 26.75 16.20
CA GLY A 365 -31.93 27.39 16.18
C GLY A 365 -32.89 26.80 15.14
N VAL A 366 -32.47 25.79 14.38
CA VAL A 366 -33.24 25.18 13.27
C VAL A 366 -34.57 24.57 13.68
N MET A 367 -34.72 24.09 14.93
CA MET A 367 -35.95 23.44 15.42
C MET A 367 -37.17 24.41 15.53
N LYS A 368 -36.90 25.70 15.50
CA LYS A 368 -37.93 26.74 15.58
C LYS A 368 -38.24 27.40 14.24
N LEU A 369 -37.58 26.91 13.17
CA LEU A 369 -37.67 27.52 11.85
C LEU A 369 -38.60 26.75 10.93
N GLY A 370 -39.41 27.51 10.19
CA GLY A 370 -40.10 27.04 9.00
C GLY A 370 -39.54 27.74 7.75
N PRO A 371 -39.79 27.21 6.56
CA PRO A 371 -39.42 27.88 5.32
C PRO A 371 -40.01 29.30 5.27
N GLY A 372 -39.19 30.32 5.03
CA GLY A 372 -39.60 31.74 4.99
C GLY A 372 -39.69 32.43 6.36
N ALA A 373 -39.35 31.77 7.47
CA ALA A 373 -39.38 32.39 8.80
C ALA A 373 -38.34 33.53 8.91
N PRO A 374 -38.73 34.70 9.51
CA PRO A 374 -37.77 35.78 9.74
C PRO A 374 -36.77 35.37 10.82
N VAL A 375 -35.48 35.63 10.59
CA VAL A 375 -34.40 35.26 11.49
C VAL A 375 -33.55 36.46 11.92
N LYS A 376 -33.13 36.44 13.18
CA LYS A 376 -32.14 37.37 13.73
C LYS A 376 -30.80 36.66 13.82
N VAL A 377 -29.88 37.10 12.98
CA VAL A 377 -28.58 36.48 12.85
C VAL A 377 -27.66 36.83 14.03
N VAL A 378 -27.08 35.81 14.65
CA VAL A 378 -25.98 35.92 15.58
C VAL A 378 -24.77 35.18 14.96
N ASP A 379 -23.68 35.88 14.66
CA ASP A 379 -22.52 35.29 14.01
C ASP A 379 -21.79 34.29 14.92
N ALA A 380 -21.60 33.08 14.47
CA ALA A 380 -20.90 32.01 15.20
C ALA A 380 -19.46 32.39 15.56
N ASN A 381 -18.80 33.22 14.78
CA ASN A 381 -17.43 33.70 15.05
C ASN A 381 -17.37 34.67 16.25
N ALA A 382 -18.50 35.28 16.68
CA ALA A 382 -18.55 36.14 17.86
C ALA A 382 -18.66 35.32 19.17
N ALA A 383 -19.13 34.07 19.10
CA ALA A 383 -19.34 33.20 20.26
C ALA A 383 -18.11 32.38 20.69
N GLN A 384 -17.03 32.36 19.91
CA GLN A 384 -15.79 31.61 20.24
C GLN A 384 -14.64 32.46 20.83
N LYS A 385 -14.93 33.65 21.35
CA LYS A 385 -13.94 34.37 22.15
C LYS A 385 -13.92 33.67 23.52
N PRO A 386 -12.78 33.05 23.93
CA PRO A 386 -12.73 32.44 25.25
C PRO A 386 -12.92 33.51 26.29
N GLU A 387 -13.94 33.38 27.15
CA GLU A 387 -13.99 34.12 28.38
C GLU A 387 -12.72 33.83 29.21
N ALA A 388 -11.87 34.82 29.30
CA ALA A 388 -10.70 34.78 30.19
C ALA A 388 -11.22 34.62 31.64
N LYS A 389 -11.04 33.43 32.19
CA LYS A 389 -11.24 33.14 33.59
C LYS A 389 -10.46 34.17 34.40
N PRO A 390 -11.06 34.84 35.39
CA PRO A 390 -10.30 35.76 36.27
C PRO A 390 -9.22 35.03 36.98
N ALA A 391 -8.00 35.57 36.91
CA ALA A 391 -6.82 35.08 37.63
C ALA A 391 -7.11 35.00 39.13
N ALA A 392 -7.05 33.81 39.69
CA ALA A 392 -7.03 33.58 41.11
C ALA A 392 -5.78 34.25 41.74
N LYS A 393 -6.00 35.13 42.73
CA LYS A 393 -4.96 35.74 43.55
C LYS A 393 -4.03 34.67 44.16
N PRO A 394 -2.73 34.93 44.25
CA PRO A 394 -1.80 34.03 44.93
C PRO A 394 -2.04 34.07 46.46
N ALA A 395 -2.33 32.91 47.05
CA ALA A 395 -2.35 32.73 48.49
C ALA A 395 -0.91 32.69 49.03
N ALA A 396 -0.75 33.35 50.17
CA ALA A 396 0.49 33.63 50.86
C ALA A 396 1.26 32.37 51.31
N LYS A 397 2.57 32.51 51.30
CA LYS A 397 3.58 31.69 51.98
C LYS A 397 3.15 31.26 53.38
N ALA A 398 3.25 30.01 53.69
CA ALA A 398 3.43 29.48 55.04
C ALA A 398 4.80 28.82 55.12
N GLU A 399 5.53 29.25 56.14
CA GLU A 399 6.91 28.90 56.47
C GLU A 399 7.09 27.42 56.82
N ALA A 400 8.25 26.96 56.46
CA ALA A 400 8.77 25.66 56.87
C ALA A 400 9.29 25.73 58.32
N GLN A 401 9.01 24.71 59.11
CA GLN A 401 9.82 24.34 60.29
C GLN A 401 10.33 22.90 60.11
N PRO A 402 11.58 22.63 60.55
CA PRO A 402 12.21 21.34 60.36
C PRO A 402 11.95 20.41 61.52
N ALA A 403 11.62 19.16 61.29
CA ALA A 403 11.62 18.13 62.33
C ALA A 403 12.82 17.19 62.14
N LYS A 404 13.60 17.12 63.23
CA LYS A 404 14.61 16.10 63.49
C LYS A 404 13.98 14.71 63.71
N LYS A 405 14.48 13.72 63.14
CA LYS A 405 15.25 12.57 63.63
C LYS A 405 15.46 11.56 62.53
#